data_ff35410f4385f5966ff8a1b4e11424ea
#
_entry.id   ff35410f4385f5966ff8a1b4e11424ea
#
_cell.length_a   1.000
_cell.length_b   1.000
_cell.length_c   1.000
_cell.angle_alpha   90.00
_cell.angle_beta   90.00
_cell.angle_gamma   90.00
#
_symmetry.space_group_name_H-M   'P 1'
#
loop_
_entity.id
_entity.type
_entity.pdbx_description
1 polymer ?
#
loop_
_entity_poly.entity_id
_entity_poly.type
_entity_poly.pdbx_seq_one_letter_code
_entity_poly.pdbx_strand_id
1 'polypeptide(L)'
;AIFPGLQGGPLMHVIAAKAVCFKEALSDDFKIYTKKVINNAKVLAESLTDRGFKIFSGGTDTHLMLLDLRSFNVNGKEAQASLGRANITCNKNGIPFDTESPMITSGIRLGTPACTTRGFADQEFKLIAELIHEVIKGLSENKSDNSKIENEVQKKVINLCSSFPIYGN
;
A
#
# COMPACT_ATOMS: atom_id res chain seq x y z
N ALA A 1 9.50 -13.26 -33.83
CA ALA A 1 8.47 -12.28 -33.46
C ALA A 1 9.04 -11.10 -32.63
N ILE A 2 10.02 -11.36 -31.74
CA ILE A 2 10.61 -10.29 -30.90
C ILE A 2 11.46 -9.34 -31.74
N PHE A 3 12.39 -9.87 -32.54
CA PHE A 3 13.19 -9.06 -33.46
C PHE A 3 12.77 -9.35 -34.90
N PRO A 4 12.55 -8.35 -35.75
CA PRO A 4 12.58 -6.88 -35.47
C PRO A 4 11.22 -6.30 -35.04
N GLY A 5 10.22 -7.15 -34.72
CA GLY A 5 8.85 -6.69 -34.50
C GLY A 5 8.66 -5.84 -33.23
N LEU A 6 9.32 -6.21 -32.13
CA LEU A 6 9.22 -5.51 -30.83
C LEU A 6 10.55 -4.91 -30.39
N GLN A 7 11.68 -5.46 -30.81
CA GLN A 7 13.02 -5.05 -30.41
C GLN A 7 13.88 -4.74 -31.63
N GLY A 8 14.77 -3.76 -31.46
CA GLY A 8 15.79 -3.36 -32.43
C GLY A 8 17.16 -3.26 -31.77
N GLY A 9 17.91 -2.20 -32.07
CA GLY A 9 19.19 -1.92 -31.43
C GLY A 9 19.05 -1.78 -29.91
N PRO A 10 20.05 -2.22 -29.11
CA PRO A 10 19.98 -2.15 -27.65
C PRO A 10 19.92 -0.70 -27.15
N LEU A 11 19.03 -0.47 -26.17
CA LEU A 11 18.86 0.85 -25.55
C LEU A 11 19.93 1.02 -24.46
N MET A 12 21.09 1.56 -24.83
CA MET A 12 22.27 1.65 -23.95
C MET A 12 22.01 2.47 -22.67
N HIS A 13 21.18 3.52 -22.73
CA HIS A 13 20.78 4.28 -21.54
C HIS A 13 19.98 3.45 -20.55
N VAL A 14 19.11 2.55 -21.01
CA VAL A 14 18.38 1.60 -20.14
C VAL A 14 19.34 0.57 -19.53
N ILE A 15 20.31 0.08 -20.30
CA ILE A 15 21.32 -0.87 -19.80
C ILE A 15 22.17 -0.19 -18.72
N ALA A 16 22.61 1.05 -18.95
CA ALA A 16 23.34 1.83 -17.97
C ALA A 16 22.52 2.08 -16.68
N ALA A 17 21.24 2.42 -16.81
CA ALA A 17 20.35 2.59 -15.67
C ALA A 17 20.18 1.30 -14.86
N LYS A 18 20.05 0.14 -15.51
CA LYS A 18 20.03 -1.17 -14.83
C LYS A 18 21.33 -1.43 -14.08
N ALA A 19 22.49 -1.11 -14.68
CA ALA A 19 23.79 -1.32 -14.03
C ALA A 19 23.91 -0.48 -12.74
N VAL A 20 23.46 0.78 -12.78
CA VAL A 20 23.42 1.66 -11.58
C VAL A 20 22.47 1.07 -10.53
N CYS A 21 21.25 0.71 -10.89
CA CYS A 21 20.26 0.12 -10.01
C CYS A 21 20.78 -1.15 -9.32
N PHE A 22 21.43 -2.05 -10.05
CA PHE A 22 21.99 -3.27 -9.48
C PHE A 22 23.18 -2.98 -8.57
N LYS A 23 24.01 -1.99 -8.89
CA LYS A 23 25.10 -1.57 -8.01
C LYS A 23 24.56 -1.01 -6.69
N GLU A 24 23.53 -0.19 -6.72
CA GLU A 24 22.85 0.30 -5.52
C GLU A 24 22.26 -0.86 -4.70
N ALA A 25 21.61 -1.83 -5.35
CA ALA A 25 21.03 -3.00 -4.70
C ALA A 25 22.05 -3.93 -4.02
N LEU A 26 23.34 -3.87 -4.41
CA LEU A 26 24.42 -4.60 -3.76
C LEU A 26 24.96 -3.91 -2.50
N SER A 27 24.59 -2.66 -2.25
CA SER A 27 25.08 -1.89 -1.09
C SER A 27 24.50 -2.40 0.23
N ASP A 28 25.22 -2.14 1.32
CA ASP A 28 24.73 -2.46 2.67
C ASP A 28 23.54 -1.58 3.06
N ASP A 29 23.48 -0.35 2.58
CA ASP A 29 22.34 0.54 2.79
C ASP A 29 21.06 -0.04 2.19
N PHE A 30 21.12 -0.64 1.01
CA PHE A 30 19.97 -1.32 0.42
C PHE A 30 19.53 -2.55 1.20
N LYS A 31 20.48 -3.31 1.78
CA LYS A 31 20.16 -4.43 2.67
C LYS A 31 19.45 -3.97 3.95
N ILE A 32 19.85 -2.83 4.51
CA ILE A 32 19.17 -2.22 5.65
C ILE A 32 17.77 -1.76 5.26
N TYR A 33 17.65 -1.08 4.12
CA TYR A 33 16.37 -0.61 3.57
C TYR A 33 15.38 -1.77 3.37
N THR A 34 15.79 -2.86 2.72
CA THR A 34 14.89 -4.00 2.47
C THR A 34 14.41 -4.66 3.75
N LYS A 35 15.26 -4.76 4.79
CA LYS A 35 14.86 -5.24 6.11
C LYS A 35 13.81 -4.32 6.75
N LYS A 36 13.98 -2.99 6.65
CA LYS A 36 12.97 -2.03 7.12
C LYS A 36 11.64 -2.18 6.38
N VAL A 37 11.67 -2.36 5.06
CA VAL A 37 10.45 -2.59 4.25
C VAL A 37 9.67 -3.79 4.75
N ILE A 38 10.35 -4.93 4.99
CA ILE A 38 9.70 -6.15 5.49
C ILE A 38 9.20 -5.98 6.92
N ASN A 39 9.99 -5.36 7.80
CA ASN A 39 9.57 -5.07 9.17
C ASN A 39 8.31 -4.19 9.19
N ASN A 40 8.32 -3.11 8.44
CA ASN A 40 7.19 -2.19 8.32
C ASN A 40 5.93 -2.89 7.78
N ALA A 41 6.10 -3.84 6.85
CA ALA A 41 4.99 -4.64 6.34
C ALA A 41 4.40 -5.54 7.43
N LYS A 42 5.23 -6.17 8.27
CA LYS A 42 4.77 -6.96 9.41
C LYS A 42 4.04 -6.11 10.43
N VAL A 43 4.60 -4.97 10.81
CA VAL A 43 3.96 -4.02 11.76
C VAL A 43 2.60 -3.55 11.25
N LEU A 44 2.51 -3.19 9.96
CA LEU A 44 1.24 -2.80 9.34
C LEU A 44 0.24 -3.95 9.36
N ALA A 45 0.67 -5.16 8.99
CA ALA A 45 -0.16 -6.36 8.96
C ALA A 45 -0.72 -6.71 10.34
N GLU A 46 0.13 -6.75 11.37
CA GLU A 46 -0.25 -7.01 12.75
C GLU A 46 -1.25 -5.94 13.24
N SER A 47 -0.93 -4.67 13.01
CA SER A 47 -1.79 -3.56 13.45
C SER A 47 -3.16 -3.55 12.77
N LEU A 48 -3.26 -3.98 11.52
CA LEU A 48 -4.53 -4.16 10.82
C LEU A 48 -5.31 -5.37 11.35
N THR A 49 -4.61 -6.48 11.63
CA THR A 49 -5.21 -7.68 12.20
C THR A 49 -5.82 -7.40 13.58
N ASP A 50 -5.13 -6.66 14.43
CA ASP A 50 -5.63 -6.24 15.75
C ASP A 50 -6.91 -5.38 15.66
N ARG A 51 -7.15 -4.76 14.51
CA ARG A 51 -8.35 -3.96 14.20
C ARG A 51 -9.43 -4.73 13.44
N GLY A 52 -9.30 -6.04 13.36
CA GLY A 52 -10.30 -6.93 12.79
C GLY A 52 -10.20 -7.15 11.27
N PHE A 53 -9.15 -6.67 10.62
CA PHE A 53 -8.91 -7.01 9.22
C PHE A 53 -8.37 -8.43 9.09
N LYS A 54 -8.85 -9.13 8.08
CA LYS A 54 -8.30 -10.43 7.70
C LYS A 54 -7.25 -10.24 6.61
N ILE A 55 -6.02 -10.66 6.90
CA ILE A 55 -4.95 -10.69 5.90
C ILE A 55 -4.83 -12.10 5.34
N PHE A 56 -4.82 -12.23 4.01
CA PHE A 56 -4.58 -13.51 3.37
C PHE A 56 -3.20 -14.04 3.77
N SER A 57 -3.10 -15.36 3.93
CA SER A 57 -1.94 -16.08 4.49
C SER A 57 -1.61 -15.77 5.96
N GLY A 58 -2.46 -15.03 6.68
CA GLY A 58 -2.27 -14.72 8.11
C GLY A 58 -1.19 -13.70 8.42
N GLY A 59 -0.65 -13.01 7.40
CA GLY A 59 0.40 -12.01 7.54
C GLY A 59 1.16 -11.79 6.24
N THR A 60 2.41 -11.33 6.34
CA THR A 60 3.27 -11.14 5.17
C THR A 60 4.74 -11.40 5.46
N ASP A 61 5.43 -12.03 4.50
CA ASP A 61 6.88 -12.19 4.45
C ASP A 61 7.54 -11.27 3.41
N THR A 62 6.74 -10.43 2.75
CA THR A 62 7.18 -9.55 1.67
C THR A 62 6.87 -8.08 1.99
N HIS A 63 6.98 -7.24 0.99
CA HIS A 63 6.70 -5.80 1.07
C HIS A 63 5.22 -5.43 0.95
N LEU A 64 4.34 -6.38 0.68
CA LEU A 64 2.91 -6.14 0.44
C LEU A 64 2.04 -7.16 1.17
N MET A 65 0.78 -6.82 1.31
CA MET A 65 -0.26 -7.67 1.88
C MET A 65 -1.59 -7.49 1.15
N LEU A 66 -2.44 -8.50 1.25
CA LEU A 66 -3.78 -8.53 0.68
C LEU A 66 -4.81 -8.61 1.81
N LEU A 67 -5.66 -7.59 1.91
CA LEU A 67 -6.72 -7.51 2.90
C LEU A 67 -8.05 -7.99 2.33
N ASP A 68 -8.76 -8.82 3.09
CA ASP A 68 -10.14 -9.20 2.87
C ASP A 68 -11.07 -8.22 3.59
N LEU A 69 -11.94 -7.54 2.85
CA LEU A 69 -12.83 -6.50 3.38
C LEU A 69 -14.26 -7.01 3.65
N ARG A 70 -14.53 -8.28 3.41
CA ARG A 70 -15.88 -8.85 3.56
C ARG A 70 -16.40 -8.78 5.00
N SER A 71 -15.49 -8.85 6.00
CA SER A 71 -15.86 -8.68 7.42
C SER A 71 -16.42 -7.30 7.74
N PHE A 72 -16.08 -6.29 6.94
CA PHE A 72 -16.61 -4.93 7.05
C PHE A 72 -17.80 -4.67 6.12
N ASN A 73 -18.24 -5.67 5.35
CA ASN A 73 -19.29 -5.51 4.33
C ASN A 73 -18.97 -4.37 3.32
N VAL A 74 -17.68 -4.23 2.98
CA VAL A 74 -17.16 -3.23 2.03
C VAL A 74 -16.45 -3.97 0.91
N ASN A 75 -16.65 -3.55 -0.34
CA ASN A 75 -15.92 -4.12 -1.48
C ASN A 75 -14.64 -3.31 -1.80
N GLY A 76 -13.76 -3.91 -2.62
CA GLY A 76 -12.47 -3.30 -2.95
C GLY A 76 -12.60 -1.97 -3.70
N LYS A 77 -13.60 -1.83 -4.58
CA LYS A 77 -13.86 -0.59 -5.33
C LYS A 77 -14.29 0.56 -4.42
N GLU A 78 -15.21 0.28 -3.49
CA GLU A 78 -15.66 1.25 -2.48
C GLU A 78 -14.50 1.69 -1.58
N ALA A 79 -13.73 0.72 -1.06
CA ALA A 79 -12.58 0.98 -0.21
C ALA A 79 -11.49 1.80 -0.91
N GLN A 80 -11.10 1.43 -2.15
CA GLN A 80 -10.12 2.18 -2.92
C GLN A 80 -10.55 3.63 -3.13
N ALA A 81 -11.81 3.86 -3.45
CA ALA A 81 -12.32 5.21 -3.68
C ALA A 81 -12.33 6.05 -2.40
N SER A 82 -12.83 5.50 -1.30
CA SER A 82 -12.91 6.18 0.00
C SER A 82 -11.54 6.49 0.58
N LEU A 83 -10.64 5.50 0.61
CA LEU A 83 -9.25 5.70 1.03
C LEU A 83 -8.51 6.72 0.15
N GLY A 84 -8.75 6.71 -1.17
CA GLY A 84 -8.20 7.69 -2.10
C GLY A 84 -8.60 9.13 -1.76
N ARG A 85 -9.88 9.37 -1.39
CA ARG A 85 -10.35 10.69 -0.94
C ARG A 85 -9.72 11.11 0.39
N ALA A 86 -9.36 10.14 1.23
CA ALA A 86 -8.60 10.37 2.46
C ALA A 86 -7.09 10.49 2.25
N ASN A 87 -6.59 10.58 1.00
CA ASN A 87 -5.18 10.61 0.63
C ASN A 87 -4.38 9.35 1.00
N ILE A 88 -5.05 8.21 1.14
CA ILE A 88 -4.42 6.90 1.35
C ILE A 88 -4.53 6.11 0.04
N THR A 89 -3.44 6.04 -0.70
CA THR A 89 -3.42 5.32 -1.99
C THR A 89 -3.31 3.82 -1.79
N CYS A 90 -4.26 3.09 -2.33
CA CYS A 90 -4.22 1.63 -2.46
C CYS A 90 -4.84 1.21 -3.79
N ASN A 91 -4.83 -0.08 -4.10
CA ASN A 91 -5.60 -0.61 -5.22
C ASN A 91 -6.55 -1.71 -4.77
N LYS A 92 -7.75 -1.73 -5.37
CA LYS A 92 -8.64 -2.89 -5.27
C LYS A 92 -7.94 -4.14 -5.83
N ASN A 93 -8.15 -5.27 -5.20
CA ASN A 93 -7.51 -6.53 -5.59
C ASN A 93 -8.45 -7.70 -5.30
N GLY A 94 -8.58 -8.60 -6.28
CA GLY A 94 -9.26 -9.87 -6.03
C GLY A 94 -8.55 -10.67 -4.96
N ILE A 95 -9.33 -11.36 -4.15
CA ILE A 95 -8.83 -12.27 -3.12
C ILE A 95 -8.93 -13.72 -3.62
N PRO A 96 -8.19 -14.68 -3.05
CA PRO A 96 -8.38 -16.09 -3.36
C PRO A 96 -9.84 -16.52 -3.20
N PHE A 97 -10.38 -17.16 -4.23
CA PHE A 97 -11.80 -17.57 -4.31
C PHE A 97 -12.78 -16.39 -4.18
N ASP A 98 -12.41 -15.24 -4.77
CA ASP A 98 -13.27 -14.06 -4.78
C ASP A 98 -14.58 -14.35 -5.52
N THR A 99 -15.70 -13.94 -4.93
CA THR A 99 -17.03 -14.05 -5.53
C THR A 99 -17.43 -12.79 -6.31
N GLU A 100 -16.69 -11.70 -6.12
CA GLU A 100 -16.91 -10.46 -6.84
C GLU A 100 -16.22 -10.44 -8.19
N SER A 101 -16.73 -9.63 -9.11
CA SER A 101 -16.09 -9.43 -10.42
C SER A 101 -14.72 -8.74 -10.27
N PRO A 102 -13.79 -8.91 -11.23
CA PRO A 102 -12.50 -8.20 -11.23
C PRO A 102 -12.62 -6.67 -11.22
N MET A 103 -13.76 -6.12 -11.59
CA MET A 103 -14.02 -4.67 -11.58
C MET A 103 -14.43 -4.16 -10.19
N ILE A 104 -14.87 -5.04 -9.30
CA ILE A 104 -15.35 -4.71 -7.93
C ILE A 104 -14.35 -5.20 -6.90
N THR A 105 -14.05 -6.49 -6.87
CA THR A 105 -13.18 -7.21 -5.93
C THR A 105 -13.66 -7.18 -4.47
N SER A 106 -13.20 -8.13 -3.66
CA SER A 106 -13.50 -8.17 -2.22
C SER A 106 -12.35 -7.69 -1.33
N GLY A 107 -11.23 -7.30 -1.93
CA GLY A 107 -10.04 -6.90 -1.18
C GLY A 107 -9.34 -5.67 -1.72
N ILE A 108 -8.34 -5.25 -0.96
CA ILE A 108 -7.35 -4.22 -1.33
C ILE A 108 -5.94 -4.74 -1.09
N ARG A 109 -5.00 -4.22 -1.88
CA ARG A 109 -3.57 -4.48 -1.69
C ARG A 109 -2.87 -3.25 -1.14
N LEU A 110 -2.06 -3.47 -0.10
CA LEU A 110 -1.22 -2.47 0.53
C LEU A 110 0.24 -2.88 0.43
N GLY A 111 1.13 -1.89 0.43
CA GLY A 111 2.58 -2.11 0.41
C GLY A 111 3.33 -1.01 1.12
N THR A 112 4.56 -1.28 1.54
CA THR A 112 5.33 -0.41 2.44
C THR A 112 6.55 0.28 1.82
N PRO A 113 7.05 -0.05 0.61
CA PRO A 113 8.30 0.52 0.10
C PRO A 113 8.29 2.06 0.00
N ALA A 114 7.24 2.64 -0.57
CA ALA A 114 7.18 4.10 -0.80
C ALA A 114 7.24 4.90 0.51
N CYS A 115 6.49 4.49 1.52
CA CYS A 115 6.50 5.13 2.84
C CYS A 115 7.81 4.86 3.60
N THR A 116 8.39 3.65 3.49
CA THR A 116 9.69 3.34 4.06
C THR A 116 10.80 4.20 3.43
N THR A 117 10.75 4.43 2.13
CA THR A 117 11.69 5.34 1.43
C THR A 117 11.57 6.78 1.95
N ARG A 118 10.37 7.21 2.33
CA ARG A 118 10.14 8.53 2.94
C ARG A 118 10.64 8.63 4.39
N GLY A 119 11.01 7.52 5.02
CA GLY A 119 11.50 7.48 6.40
C GLY A 119 10.46 7.02 7.43
N PHE A 120 9.29 6.54 7.00
CA PHE A 120 8.29 5.96 7.92
C PHE A 120 8.84 4.72 8.59
N ALA A 121 8.51 4.57 9.88
CA ALA A 121 8.90 3.45 10.73
C ALA A 121 7.67 2.87 11.46
N ASP A 122 7.89 2.05 12.45
CA ASP A 122 6.85 1.28 13.15
C ASP A 122 5.67 2.14 13.63
N GLN A 123 5.94 3.34 14.18
CA GLN A 123 4.88 4.21 14.72
C GLN A 123 3.99 4.77 13.61
N GLU A 124 4.58 5.20 12.50
CA GLU A 124 3.84 5.70 11.36
C GLU A 124 2.99 4.59 10.72
N PHE A 125 3.51 3.37 10.63
CA PHE A 125 2.73 2.24 10.09
C PHE A 125 1.59 1.80 11.01
N LYS A 126 1.74 1.91 12.33
CA LYS A 126 0.63 1.72 13.28
C LYS A 126 -0.44 2.80 13.10
N LEU A 127 -0.03 4.05 12.92
CA LEU A 127 -0.95 5.15 12.65
C LEU A 127 -1.67 4.96 11.29
N ILE A 128 -0.95 4.53 10.24
CA ILE A 128 -1.57 4.21 8.94
C ILE A 128 -2.65 3.13 9.10
N ALA A 129 -2.39 2.08 9.88
CA ALA A 129 -3.39 1.04 10.14
C ALA A 129 -4.65 1.59 10.83
N GLU A 130 -4.47 2.51 11.79
CA GLU A 130 -5.58 3.21 12.46
C GLU A 130 -6.39 4.05 11.47
N LEU A 131 -5.73 4.86 10.66
CA LEU A 131 -6.37 5.71 9.67
C LEU A 131 -7.14 4.91 8.60
N ILE A 132 -6.57 3.79 8.14
CA ILE A 132 -7.26 2.86 7.25
C ILE A 132 -8.52 2.29 7.94
N HIS A 133 -8.39 1.88 9.19
CA HIS A 133 -9.53 1.35 9.94
C HIS A 133 -10.63 2.40 10.13
N GLU A 134 -10.30 3.65 10.48
CA GLU A 134 -11.27 4.74 10.60
C GLU A 134 -12.10 4.90 9.31
N VAL A 135 -11.44 4.96 8.15
CA VAL A 135 -12.11 5.13 6.86
C VAL A 135 -12.98 3.93 6.51
N ILE A 136 -12.46 2.71 6.66
CA ILE A 136 -13.20 1.49 6.29
C ILE A 136 -14.37 1.24 7.23
N LYS A 137 -14.20 1.51 8.53
CA LYS A 137 -15.28 1.40 9.51
C LYS A 137 -16.39 2.41 9.22
N GLY A 138 -16.05 3.67 8.98
CA GLY A 138 -17.04 4.69 8.61
C GLY A 138 -17.80 4.34 7.33
N LEU A 139 -17.10 3.83 6.31
CA LEU A 139 -17.72 3.36 5.09
C LEU A 139 -18.64 2.13 5.32
N SER A 140 -18.28 1.23 6.24
CA SER A 140 -19.11 0.09 6.64
C SER A 140 -20.40 0.52 7.34
N GLU A 141 -20.34 1.58 8.14
CA GLU A 141 -21.48 2.13 8.88
C GLU A 141 -22.39 2.99 8.00
N ASN A 142 -21.83 3.73 7.05
CA ASN A 142 -22.59 4.57 6.11
C ASN A 142 -21.97 4.58 4.71
N LYS A 143 -22.41 3.65 3.87
CA LYS A 143 -21.94 3.52 2.48
C LYS A 143 -22.32 4.71 1.58
N SER A 144 -23.39 5.43 1.91
CA SER A 144 -23.88 6.53 1.08
C SER A 144 -23.06 7.81 1.26
N ASP A 145 -22.51 8.05 2.44
CA ASP A 145 -21.72 9.25 2.73
C ASP A 145 -20.72 9.01 3.86
N ASN A 146 -19.43 8.91 3.51
CA ASN A 146 -18.31 8.80 4.44
C ASN A 146 -17.45 10.09 4.45
N SER A 147 -17.92 11.16 3.80
CA SER A 147 -17.13 12.37 3.54
C SER A 147 -16.57 13.03 4.79
N LYS A 148 -17.30 13.02 5.90
CA LYS A 148 -16.84 13.59 7.17
C LYS A 148 -15.57 12.88 7.66
N ILE A 149 -15.59 11.55 7.73
CA ILE A 149 -14.45 10.74 8.19
C ILE A 149 -13.29 10.85 7.21
N GLU A 150 -13.57 10.77 5.91
CA GLU A 150 -12.56 10.93 4.86
C GLU A 150 -11.82 12.26 4.98
N ASN A 151 -12.52 13.38 5.21
CA ASN A 151 -11.92 14.70 5.38
C ASN A 151 -11.12 14.82 6.68
N GLU A 152 -11.58 14.22 7.78
CA GLU A 152 -10.83 14.19 9.05
C GLU A 152 -9.54 13.39 8.91
N VAL A 153 -9.63 12.20 8.31
CA VAL A 153 -8.45 11.35 8.05
C VAL A 153 -7.50 12.01 7.07
N GLN A 154 -8.01 12.66 6.01
CA GLN A 154 -7.18 13.39 5.05
C GLN A 154 -6.29 14.45 5.73
N LYS A 155 -6.84 15.20 6.68
CA LYS A 155 -6.05 16.18 7.45
C LYS A 155 -4.95 15.51 8.27
N LYS A 156 -5.24 14.37 8.92
CA LYS A 156 -4.25 13.58 9.66
C LYS A 156 -3.14 13.06 8.74
N VAL A 157 -3.50 12.57 7.54
CA VAL A 157 -2.54 12.10 6.53
C VAL A 157 -1.64 13.23 6.04
N ILE A 158 -2.21 14.40 5.74
CA ILE A 158 -1.44 15.58 5.32
C ILE A 158 -0.45 15.98 6.41
N ASN A 159 -0.90 16.04 7.66
CA ASN A 159 -0.04 16.38 8.79
C ASN A 159 1.09 15.37 8.97
N LEU A 160 0.81 14.07 8.93
CA LEU A 160 1.81 13.01 8.96
C LEU A 160 2.84 13.18 7.83
N CYS A 161 2.36 13.33 6.61
CA CYS A 161 3.22 13.46 5.43
C CYS A 161 4.09 14.72 5.41
N SER A 162 3.68 15.79 6.10
CA SER A 162 4.46 17.03 6.19
C SER A 162 5.77 16.84 6.95
N SER A 163 5.82 15.88 7.89
CA SER A 163 7.02 15.51 8.63
C SER A 163 7.98 14.63 7.83
N PHE A 164 7.56 14.13 6.68
CA PHE A 164 8.31 13.22 5.82
C PHE A 164 8.26 13.68 4.36
N PRO A 165 8.88 14.81 4.00
CA PRO A 165 8.87 15.33 2.63
C PRO A 165 9.55 14.35 1.68
N ILE A 166 9.04 14.26 0.43
CA ILE A 166 9.64 13.40 -0.62
C ILE A 166 10.98 13.97 -1.08
N TYR A 167 11.05 15.29 -1.20
CA TYR A 167 12.27 16.02 -1.55
C TYR A 167 12.69 16.81 -0.30
N GLY A 168 13.90 16.50 0.21
CA GLY A 168 14.49 17.31 1.27
C GLY A 168 14.85 18.71 0.76
N ASN A 169 14.69 19.73 1.60
CA ASN A 169 15.26 21.05 1.37
C ASN A 169 16.75 21.02 1.62
#